data_752adee1dd9bf64b60c945237e6fc797
#
_entry.id   752adee1dd9bf64b60c945237e6fc797
#
_cell.length_a   1.000
_cell.length_b   1.000
_cell.length_c   1.000
_cell.angle_alpha   90.00
_cell.angle_beta   90.00
_cell.angle_gamma   90.00
#
_symmetry.space_group_name_H-M   'P 1'
#
loop_
_entity.id
_entity.type
_entity.pdbx_description
1 polymer ?
#
loop_
_entity_poly.entity_id
_entity_poly.type
_entity_poly.pdbx_seq_one_letter_code
_entity_poly.pdbx_strand_id
1 'polypeptide(L)'
;MFFFDKNKKASCFVSLFFLIFLIHKCFGYQLKLIYVFSAFALFLFLAALSKRVYLFLITFFSLVAILYAPVGLNYGFPDINAVGSLLYTNQNETLEYISGFPISTYLTVIGIFALMMFSFRLNVNLSGKNKKWLFFLFFIPAFWSPAKGYIKSGFENGTELLNTSLPEVRFFSDAYQSYTKVMSENSRFAKIIKLQDDWQPVVKEEKYDTYIMVIGESVRKDFLGAYGFPAKNTPWLDNANATLFTHYISAAPSTQLSLTNSLAIRQSNEVNLNNSIVTLANKAGFETYWLSNQGMKGGFDSPVAMIGQQAKHPMFLKEGSSDDRSYMPDENLLPYVRNALKNDQHDKKKKLVIIHLMGSHPQPCARTNNQYSTDFHSKNISCYVQSIHNTDSLLAEIENIANQNQLNWTMLYFADHGLSFVHKGTDNENLTHGDKNQQNYQVPFIITSYDYSARNKIDAQRSGLHLLPMLSLWLGIEEPRLVSECDWFSNQKCQNQHNVISFEGKHMDFNRLHNDAIHFGL
;
A
#
# COMPACT_ATOMS: atom_id res chain seq x y z
N MET A 1 51.10 -24.46 -16.98
CA MET A 1 50.70 -23.06 -17.14
C MET A 1 49.43 -22.88 -17.99
N PHE A 2 49.18 -23.70 -19.01
CA PHE A 2 47.99 -23.63 -19.90
C PHE A 2 46.65 -24.03 -19.24
N PHE A 3 46.64 -24.89 -18.25
CA PHE A 3 45.39 -25.31 -17.52
C PHE A 3 44.84 -24.24 -16.59
N PHE A 4 45.70 -23.43 -15.97
CA PHE A 4 45.27 -22.33 -15.05
C PHE A 4 44.59 -21.16 -15.80
N ASP A 5 44.96 -20.92 -17.06
CA ASP A 5 44.38 -19.81 -17.83
C ASP A 5 42.99 -20.14 -18.42
N LYS A 6 42.76 -21.41 -18.79
CA LYS A 6 41.41 -21.90 -19.20
C LYS A 6 40.40 -21.86 -18.06
N ASN A 7 40.80 -22.23 -16.83
CA ASN A 7 39.93 -22.21 -15.66
C ASN A 7 39.58 -20.77 -15.26
N LYS A 8 40.49 -19.82 -15.34
CA LYS A 8 40.21 -18.39 -15.09
C LYS A 8 39.23 -17.80 -16.09
N LYS A 9 39.34 -18.14 -17.39
CA LYS A 9 38.38 -17.69 -18.40
C LYS A 9 37.00 -18.29 -18.18
N ALA A 10 36.91 -19.59 -17.92
CA ALA A 10 35.64 -20.26 -17.61
C ALA A 10 34.94 -19.64 -16.38
N SER A 11 35.69 -19.33 -15.30
CA SER A 11 35.20 -18.67 -14.12
C SER A 11 34.58 -17.29 -14.41
N CYS A 12 35.20 -16.47 -15.29
CA CYS A 12 34.64 -15.17 -15.67
C CYS A 12 33.33 -15.29 -16.48
N PHE A 13 33.20 -16.28 -17.35
CA PHE A 13 31.93 -16.53 -18.07
C PHE A 13 30.81 -16.95 -17.13
N VAL A 14 31.10 -17.87 -16.20
CA VAL A 14 30.17 -18.34 -15.19
C VAL A 14 29.73 -17.16 -14.29
N SER A 15 30.69 -16.34 -13.86
CA SER A 15 30.39 -15.14 -13.04
C SER A 15 29.48 -14.16 -13.78
N LEU A 16 29.74 -13.89 -15.06
CA LEU A 16 28.88 -13.01 -15.87
C LEU A 16 27.46 -13.58 -16.01
N PHE A 17 27.33 -14.89 -16.25
CA PHE A 17 26.02 -15.53 -16.35
C PHE A 17 25.19 -15.39 -15.06
N PHE A 18 25.81 -15.72 -13.92
CA PHE A 18 25.14 -15.59 -12.63
C PHE A 18 24.87 -14.13 -12.26
N LEU A 19 25.74 -13.20 -12.64
CA LEU A 19 25.51 -11.77 -12.45
C LEU A 19 24.23 -11.33 -13.19
N ILE A 20 24.10 -11.67 -14.46
CA ILE A 20 22.91 -11.33 -15.26
C ILE A 20 21.65 -12.01 -14.69
N PHE A 21 21.77 -13.26 -14.26
CA PHE A 21 20.68 -13.97 -13.60
C PHE A 21 20.19 -13.21 -12.35
N LEU A 22 21.11 -12.76 -11.50
CA LEU A 22 20.76 -11.97 -10.30
C LEU A 22 20.19 -10.59 -10.66
N ILE A 23 20.73 -9.90 -11.67
CA ILE A 23 20.20 -8.63 -12.17
C ILE A 23 18.73 -8.80 -12.58
N HIS A 24 18.43 -9.83 -13.40
CA HIS A 24 17.03 -10.09 -13.83
C HIS A 24 16.11 -10.38 -12.65
N LYS A 25 16.60 -11.14 -11.66
CA LYS A 25 15.84 -11.44 -10.45
C LYS A 25 15.56 -10.17 -9.64
N CYS A 26 16.56 -9.28 -9.50
CA CYS A 26 16.43 -8.02 -8.75
C CYS A 26 15.55 -6.98 -9.45
N PHE A 27 15.35 -7.08 -10.77
CA PHE A 27 14.38 -6.23 -11.47
C PHE A 27 12.91 -6.64 -11.23
N GLY A 28 12.67 -7.73 -10.49
CA GLY A 28 11.35 -8.12 -10.02
C GLY A 28 10.45 -8.81 -11.04
N TYR A 29 10.96 -9.18 -12.21
CA TYR A 29 10.18 -9.90 -13.20
C TYR A 29 10.25 -11.42 -13.00
N GLN A 30 9.23 -12.12 -13.51
CA GLN A 30 9.29 -13.58 -13.60
C GLN A 30 10.53 -14.00 -14.41
N LEU A 31 11.41 -14.76 -13.79
CA LEU A 31 12.66 -15.20 -14.42
C LEU A 31 12.39 -16.12 -15.61
N LYS A 32 12.89 -15.74 -16.79
CA LYS A 32 12.85 -16.55 -18.02
C LYS A 32 14.27 -16.72 -18.54
N LEU A 33 14.78 -17.96 -18.50
CA LEU A 33 16.15 -18.28 -18.89
C LEU A 33 16.51 -17.80 -20.31
N ILE A 34 15.55 -17.80 -21.23
CA ILE A 34 15.77 -17.30 -22.60
C ILE A 34 16.28 -15.86 -22.62
N TYR A 35 15.75 -14.98 -21.72
CA TYR A 35 16.21 -13.59 -21.65
C TYR A 35 17.54 -13.47 -20.90
N VAL A 36 17.82 -14.35 -19.93
CA VAL A 36 19.14 -14.42 -19.29
C VAL A 36 20.21 -14.77 -20.31
N PHE A 37 19.96 -15.78 -21.16
CA PHE A 37 20.87 -16.15 -22.24
C PHE A 37 20.98 -15.06 -23.30
N SER A 38 19.90 -14.38 -23.64
CA SER A 38 19.91 -13.25 -24.58
C SER A 38 20.79 -12.11 -24.05
N ALA A 39 20.59 -11.67 -22.80
CA ALA A 39 21.41 -10.64 -22.17
C ALA A 39 22.88 -11.10 -22.03
N PHE A 40 23.13 -12.35 -21.69
CA PHE A 40 24.47 -12.91 -21.62
C PHE A 40 25.17 -12.82 -22.98
N ALA A 41 24.48 -13.18 -24.09
CA ALA A 41 25.00 -13.03 -25.44
C ALA A 41 25.30 -11.55 -25.79
N LEU A 42 24.44 -10.62 -25.38
CA LEU A 42 24.66 -9.18 -25.54
C LEU A 42 25.95 -8.73 -24.84
N PHE A 43 26.11 -9.06 -23.56
CA PHE A 43 27.28 -8.63 -22.79
C PHE A 43 28.57 -9.26 -23.29
N LEU A 44 28.54 -10.51 -23.77
CA LEU A 44 29.68 -11.12 -24.46
C LEU A 44 30.01 -10.41 -25.78
N PHE A 45 29.00 -10.07 -26.57
CA PHE A 45 29.18 -9.30 -27.81
C PHE A 45 29.82 -7.94 -27.52
N LEU A 46 29.30 -7.21 -26.51
CA LEU A 46 29.85 -5.92 -26.10
C LEU A 46 31.29 -6.03 -25.60
N ALA A 47 31.61 -7.05 -24.78
CA ALA A 47 32.96 -7.29 -24.31
C ALA A 47 33.96 -7.60 -25.46
N ALA A 48 33.49 -8.29 -26.52
CA ALA A 48 34.27 -8.55 -27.73
C ALA A 48 34.35 -7.35 -28.69
N LEU A 49 33.46 -6.37 -28.57
CA LEU A 49 33.42 -5.16 -29.39
C LEU A 49 34.24 -4.03 -28.75
N SER A 50 33.94 -3.72 -27.48
CA SER A 50 34.61 -2.68 -26.72
C SER A 50 34.55 -2.96 -25.23
N LYS A 51 35.71 -3.18 -24.61
CA LYS A 51 35.78 -3.41 -23.16
C LYS A 51 35.27 -2.22 -22.34
N ARG A 52 35.44 -0.98 -22.82
CA ARG A 52 34.99 0.22 -22.12
C ARG A 52 33.45 0.26 -22.06
N VAL A 53 32.77 -0.02 -23.18
CA VAL A 53 31.31 -0.05 -23.26
C VAL A 53 30.77 -1.19 -22.39
N TYR A 54 31.40 -2.37 -22.46
CA TYR A 54 31.02 -3.49 -21.59
C TYR A 54 31.11 -3.14 -20.10
N LEU A 55 32.28 -2.59 -19.67
CA LEU A 55 32.46 -2.21 -18.26
C LEU A 55 31.45 -1.16 -17.81
N PHE A 56 31.18 -0.16 -18.63
CA PHE A 56 30.20 0.86 -18.33
C PHE A 56 28.79 0.25 -18.12
N LEU A 57 28.33 -0.53 -19.09
CA LEU A 57 26.95 -1.08 -19.04
C LEU A 57 26.79 -2.13 -17.94
N ILE A 58 27.77 -3.03 -17.74
CA ILE A 58 27.65 -4.03 -16.67
C ILE A 58 27.68 -3.39 -15.29
N THR A 59 28.48 -2.32 -15.10
CA THR A 59 28.47 -1.54 -13.86
C THR A 59 27.14 -0.83 -13.68
N PHE A 60 26.63 -0.17 -14.71
CA PHE A 60 25.36 0.53 -14.67
C PHE A 60 24.20 -0.38 -14.26
N PHE A 61 24.02 -1.51 -14.96
CA PHE A 61 22.93 -2.44 -14.64
C PHE A 61 23.12 -3.14 -13.29
N SER A 62 24.35 -3.41 -12.87
CA SER A 62 24.62 -3.96 -11.54
C SER A 62 24.26 -2.96 -10.43
N LEU A 63 24.59 -1.68 -10.59
CA LEU A 63 24.24 -0.64 -9.63
C LEU A 63 22.72 -0.43 -9.55
N VAL A 64 22.03 -0.38 -10.70
CA VAL A 64 20.57 -0.29 -10.72
C VAL A 64 19.94 -1.50 -10.02
N ALA A 65 20.46 -2.73 -10.29
CA ALA A 65 19.97 -3.95 -9.65
C ALA A 65 20.23 -3.94 -8.13
N ILE A 66 21.38 -3.46 -7.67
CA ILE A 66 21.70 -3.30 -6.23
C ILE A 66 20.72 -2.33 -5.57
N LEU A 67 20.48 -1.18 -6.17
CA LEU A 67 19.57 -0.17 -5.62
C LEU A 67 18.12 -0.65 -5.60
N TYR A 68 17.70 -1.41 -6.60
CA TYR A 68 16.32 -1.88 -6.71
C TYR A 68 16.11 -3.28 -6.08
N ALA A 69 17.15 -4.02 -5.73
CA ALA A 69 17.06 -5.35 -5.15
C ALA A 69 16.09 -5.44 -3.95
N PRO A 70 16.07 -4.48 -3.01
CA PRO A 70 15.13 -4.51 -1.91
C PRO A 70 13.67 -4.54 -2.38
N VAL A 71 13.31 -3.75 -3.36
CA VAL A 71 11.96 -3.70 -3.94
C VAL A 71 11.72 -4.91 -4.85
N GLY A 72 12.61 -5.14 -5.79
CA GLY A 72 12.42 -6.15 -6.83
C GLY A 72 12.36 -7.59 -6.33
N LEU A 73 13.10 -7.92 -5.27
CA LEU A 73 13.08 -9.26 -4.67
C LEU A 73 11.84 -9.54 -3.83
N ASN A 74 11.24 -8.49 -3.24
CA ASN A 74 10.16 -8.63 -2.27
C ASN A 74 8.79 -8.19 -2.82
N TYR A 75 8.74 -7.23 -3.75
CA TYR A 75 7.49 -6.65 -4.25
C TYR A 75 7.32 -6.75 -5.77
N GLY A 76 8.37 -7.04 -6.51
CA GLY A 76 8.30 -7.22 -7.96
C GLY A 76 8.83 -6.05 -8.78
N PHE A 77 8.38 -5.96 -10.04
CA PHE A 77 8.84 -4.96 -11.00
C PHE A 77 8.33 -3.53 -10.65
N PRO A 78 8.92 -2.46 -11.23
CA PRO A 78 8.56 -1.08 -10.91
C PRO A 78 7.19 -0.70 -11.49
N ASP A 79 6.13 -1.21 -10.86
CA ASP A 79 4.75 -0.85 -11.15
C ASP A 79 4.38 0.51 -10.53
N ILE A 80 3.14 0.94 -10.74
CA ILE A 80 2.64 2.23 -10.26
C ILE A 80 2.70 2.33 -8.73
N ASN A 81 2.53 1.22 -8.00
CA ASN A 81 2.56 1.22 -6.54
C ASN A 81 3.98 1.26 -6.01
N ALA A 82 4.90 0.47 -6.58
CA ALA A 82 6.31 0.50 -6.21
C ALA A 82 6.89 1.90 -6.43
N VAL A 83 6.59 2.53 -7.58
CA VAL A 83 7.04 3.89 -7.88
C VAL A 83 6.32 4.93 -7.02
N GLY A 84 5.01 4.79 -6.82
CA GLY A 84 4.22 5.65 -5.94
C GLY A 84 4.72 5.59 -4.50
N SER A 85 4.96 4.40 -3.97
CA SER A 85 5.52 4.22 -2.62
C SER A 85 6.88 4.91 -2.47
N LEU A 86 7.77 4.79 -3.47
CA LEU A 86 9.07 5.48 -3.45
C LEU A 86 8.93 7.01 -3.46
N LEU A 87 7.92 7.54 -4.17
CA LEU A 87 7.68 8.98 -4.24
C LEU A 87 7.02 9.53 -2.96
N TYR A 88 6.18 8.74 -2.32
CA TYR A 88 5.43 9.16 -1.12
C TYR A 88 6.14 8.78 0.18
N THR A 89 7.15 7.89 0.15
CA THR A 89 7.89 7.46 1.33
C THR A 89 8.77 8.58 1.90
N ASN A 90 8.94 8.62 3.20
CA ASN A 90 9.87 9.51 3.89
C ASN A 90 11.17 8.78 4.27
N GLN A 91 12.15 9.53 4.80
CA GLN A 91 13.46 8.96 5.16
C GLN A 91 13.35 7.89 6.25
N ASN A 92 12.45 8.05 7.20
CA ASN A 92 12.26 7.09 8.31
C ASN A 92 11.63 5.80 7.81
N GLU A 93 10.55 5.89 7.04
CA GLU A 93 9.96 4.74 6.37
C GLU A 93 10.98 4.01 5.49
N THR A 94 11.86 4.75 4.78
CA THR A 94 12.94 4.17 3.99
C THR A 94 13.91 3.39 4.85
N LEU A 95 14.34 3.92 5.99
CA LEU A 95 15.26 3.23 6.91
C LEU A 95 14.61 2.03 7.59
N GLU A 96 13.36 2.16 8.03
CA GLU A 96 12.56 1.05 8.55
C GLU A 96 12.40 -0.05 7.50
N TYR A 97 12.09 0.35 6.27
CA TYR A 97 11.95 -0.54 5.13
C TYR A 97 13.24 -1.32 4.85
N ILE A 98 14.38 -0.63 4.79
CA ILE A 98 15.68 -1.27 4.58
C ILE A 98 16.01 -2.23 5.72
N SER A 99 15.80 -1.84 6.98
CA SER A 99 16.14 -2.69 8.14
C SER A 99 15.29 -3.97 8.25
N GLY A 100 14.11 -3.99 7.63
CA GLY A 100 13.16 -5.11 7.65
C GLY A 100 13.39 -6.20 6.61
N PHE A 101 14.39 -6.07 5.73
CA PHE A 101 14.60 -7.08 4.69
C PHE A 101 15.22 -8.37 5.23
N PRO A 102 14.85 -9.51 4.62
CA PRO A 102 15.49 -10.77 4.93
C PRO A 102 16.99 -10.73 4.55
N ILE A 103 17.81 -11.44 5.32
CA ILE A 103 19.27 -11.50 5.11
C ILE A 103 19.65 -11.92 3.68
N SER A 104 18.79 -12.71 3.01
CA SER A 104 18.95 -13.12 1.62
C SER A 104 19.02 -11.95 0.63
N THR A 105 18.32 -10.84 0.93
CA THR A 105 18.39 -9.62 0.11
C THR A 105 19.78 -8.99 0.20
N TYR A 106 20.34 -8.86 1.40
CA TYR A 106 21.70 -8.34 1.59
C TYR A 106 22.77 -9.23 0.98
N LEU A 107 22.62 -10.55 1.15
CA LEU A 107 23.53 -11.53 0.50
C LEU A 107 23.47 -11.45 -1.02
N THR A 108 22.28 -11.20 -1.59
CA THR A 108 22.13 -11.01 -3.03
C THR A 108 22.83 -9.75 -3.51
N VAL A 109 22.72 -8.63 -2.80
CA VAL A 109 23.43 -7.37 -3.09
C VAL A 109 24.95 -7.57 -3.05
N ILE A 110 25.46 -8.22 -2.00
CA ILE A 110 26.90 -8.56 -1.88
C ILE A 110 27.33 -9.49 -3.03
N GLY A 111 26.49 -10.48 -3.36
CA GLY A 111 26.74 -11.40 -4.47
C GLY A 111 26.84 -10.69 -5.83
N ILE A 112 25.92 -9.74 -6.12
CA ILE A 112 25.98 -8.92 -7.34
C ILE A 112 27.29 -8.13 -7.38
N PHE A 113 27.67 -7.47 -6.29
CA PHE A 113 28.91 -6.69 -6.24
C PHE A 113 30.14 -7.57 -6.49
N ALA A 114 30.23 -8.72 -5.82
CA ALA A 114 31.34 -9.66 -6.01
C ALA A 114 31.42 -10.19 -7.44
N LEU A 115 30.30 -10.64 -8.02
CA LEU A 115 30.22 -11.15 -9.39
C LEU A 115 30.55 -10.06 -10.43
N MET A 116 30.13 -8.81 -10.19
CA MET A 116 30.50 -7.65 -11.01
C MET A 116 32.01 -7.46 -11.05
N MET A 117 32.67 -7.46 -9.89
CA MET A 117 34.13 -7.32 -9.79
C MET A 117 34.86 -8.44 -10.50
N PHE A 118 34.35 -9.69 -10.41
CA PHE A 118 34.89 -10.82 -11.16
C PHE A 118 34.69 -10.66 -12.67
N SER A 119 33.54 -10.20 -13.12
CA SER A 119 33.19 -10.01 -14.53
C SER A 119 34.07 -8.94 -15.21
N PHE A 120 34.64 -7.99 -14.46
CA PHE A 120 35.58 -6.98 -14.99
C PHE A 120 36.86 -7.60 -15.57
N ARG A 121 37.23 -8.81 -15.13
CA ARG A 121 38.37 -9.54 -15.62
C ARG A 121 38.12 -10.24 -16.96
N LEU A 122 36.84 -10.22 -17.41
CA LEU A 122 36.46 -10.86 -18.68
C LEU A 122 37.20 -10.19 -19.84
N ASN A 123 37.90 -10.98 -20.62
CA ASN A 123 38.53 -10.58 -21.86
C ASN A 123 38.11 -11.55 -22.96
N VAL A 124 37.39 -11.07 -23.96
CA VAL A 124 36.79 -11.87 -25.02
C VAL A 124 37.37 -11.48 -26.36
N ASN A 125 38.06 -12.42 -26.99
CA ASN A 125 38.56 -12.28 -28.36
C ASN A 125 37.77 -13.24 -29.25
N LEU A 126 36.88 -12.70 -30.10
CA LEU A 126 36.02 -13.49 -30.98
C LEU A 126 36.24 -13.14 -32.45
N SER A 127 36.15 -14.16 -33.31
CA SER A 127 36.11 -13.96 -34.75
C SER A 127 34.86 -13.19 -35.18
N GLY A 128 34.89 -12.54 -36.35
CA GLY A 128 33.75 -11.82 -36.90
C GLY A 128 32.48 -12.67 -37.04
N LYS A 129 32.65 -13.96 -37.36
CA LYS A 129 31.53 -14.93 -37.46
C LYS A 129 30.88 -15.15 -36.08
N ASN A 130 31.68 -15.35 -35.03
CA ASN A 130 31.17 -15.57 -33.69
C ASN A 130 30.48 -14.32 -33.10
N LYS A 131 30.99 -13.10 -33.41
CA LYS A 131 30.30 -11.84 -33.03
C LYS A 131 28.92 -11.72 -33.65
N LYS A 132 28.76 -12.10 -34.95
CA LYS A 132 27.45 -12.12 -35.63
C LYS A 132 26.50 -13.10 -34.95
N TRP A 133 26.95 -14.31 -34.58
CA TRP A 133 26.09 -15.27 -33.88
C TRP A 133 25.64 -14.77 -32.51
N LEU A 134 26.50 -14.15 -31.73
CA LEU A 134 26.11 -13.54 -30.44
C LEU A 134 25.07 -12.42 -30.62
N PHE A 135 25.23 -11.59 -31.66
CA PHE A 135 24.28 -10.58 -32.00
C PHE A 135 22.88 -11.17 -32.30
N PHE A 136 22.81 -12.24 -33.11
CA PHE A 136 21.54 -12.90 -33.41
C PHE A 136 20.91 -13.59 -32.18
N LEU A 137 21.73 -14.23 -31.33
CA LEU A 137 21.29 -14.85 -30.08
C LEU A 137 20.69 -13.82 -29.10
N PHE A 138 21.19 -12.60 -29.12
CA PHE A 138 20.58 -11.48 -28.38
C PHE A 138 19.33 -10.95 -29.09
N PHE A 139 19.46 -10.62 -30.38
CA PHE A 139 18.46 -9.85 -31.12
C PHE A 139 17.12 -10.61 -31.24
N ILE A 140 17.16 -11.89 -31.57
CA ILE A 140 15.95 -12.68 -31.80
C ILE A 140 15.07 -12.73 -30.54
N PRO A 141 15.54 -13.15 -29.35
CA PRO A 141 14.70 -13.16 -28.17
C PRO A 141 14.27 -11.76 -27.72
N ALA A 142 15.15 -10.77 -27.79
CA ALA A 142 14.88 -9.40 -27.36
C ALA A 142 13.76 -8.74 -28.16
N PHE A 143 13.71 -8.97 -29.48
CA PHE A 143 12.74 -8.35 -30.38
C PHE A 143 11.54 -9.24 -30.73
N TRP A 144 11.54 -10.51 -30.32
CA TRP A 144 10.42 -11.41 -30.58
C TRP A 144 9.10 -10.93 -29.98
N SER A 145 9.13 -10.47 -28.73
CA SER A 145 7.93 -9.99 -28.02
C SER A 145 7.38 -8.71 -28.64
N PRO A 146 8.19 -7.65 -28.86
CA PRO A 146 7.74 -6.46 -29.59
C PRO A 146 7.20 -6.76 -31.00
N ALA A 147 7.87 -7.61 -31.75
CA ALA A 147 7.43 -7.98 -33.11
C ALA A 147 6.09 -8.71 -33.08
N LYS A 148 5.88 -9.63 -32.14
CA LYS A 148 4.61 -10.34 -31.98
C LYS A 148 3.48 -9.38 -31.55
N GLY A 149 3.76 -8.45 -30.65
CA GLY A 149 2.83 -7.40 -30.23
C GLY A 149 2.39 -6.55 -31.42
N TYR A 150 3.37 -6.04 -32.15
CA TYR A 150 3.15 -5.21 -33.33
C TYR A 150 2.34 -5.90 -34.43
N ILE A 151 2.59 -7.19 -34.69
CA ILE A 151 1.81 -7.98 -35.66
C ILE A 151 0.37 -8.17 -35.20
N LYS A 152 0.14 -8.29 -33.88
CA LYS A 152 -1.18 -8.58 -33.30
C LYS A 152 -2.07 -7.35 -33.18
N SER A 153 -1.51 -6.17 -32.92
CA SER A 153 -2.22 -4.90 -32.68
C SER A 153 -2.49 -4.07 -33.95
N GLY A 154 -1.96 -4.49 -35.10
CA GLY A 154 -2.28 -3.86 -36.39
C GLY A 154 -1.78 -2.43 -36.56
N PHE A 155 -0.55 -2.13 -36.25
CA PHE A 155 0.15 -0.85 -36.53
C PHE A 155 -0.39 0.43 -35.85
N GLU A 156 -1.44 0.35 -35.03
CA GLU A 156 -2.11 1.56 -34.52
C GLU A 156 -1.48 2.18 -33.27
N ASN A 157 -0.61 1.46 -32.54
CA ASN A 157 0.01 1.96 -31.30
C ASN A 157 1.55 1.91 -31.34
N GLY A 158 2.19 3.03 -31.66
CA GLY A 158 3.66 3.14 -31.72
C GLY A 158 4.43 2.90 -30.42
N THR A 159 3.75 2.74 -29.28
CA THR A 159 4.36 2.48 -27.97
C THR A 159 4.73 1.01 -27.73
N GLU A 160 4.29 0.09 -28.56
CA GLU A 160 4.53 -1.36 -28.37
C GLU A 160 5.96 -1.82 -28.66
N LEU A 161 6.76 -1.02 -29.38
CA LEU A 161 8.19 -1.30 -29.59
C LEU A 161 9.01 -1.30 -28.29
N LEU A 162 8.54 -0.60 -27.25
CA LEU A 162 9.17 -0.58 -25.93
C LEU A 162 8.70 -1.73 -25.03
N ASN A 163 7.66 -2.48 -25.40
CA ASN A 163 7.15 -3.62 -24.67
C ASN A 163 8.00 -4.88 -24.88
N THR A 164 9.33 -4.70 -24.83
CA THR A 164 10.25 -5.85 -24.84
C THR A 164 10.13 -6.65 -23.55
N SER A 165 10.27 -7.96 -23.64
CA SER A 165 10.35 -8.82 -22.46
C SER A 165 11.78 -8.91 -21.88
N LEU A 166 12.75 -8.17 -22.45
CA LEU A 166 14.11 -8.10 -21.95
C LEU A 166 14.15 -7.20 -20.69
N PRO A 167 14.48 -7.73 -19.50
CA PRO A 167 14.40 -6.98 -18.25
C PRO A 167 15.22 -5.68 -18.23
N GLU A 168 16.37 -5.64 -18.89
CA GLU A 168 17.25 -4.45 -18.96
C GLU A 168 16.59 -3.24 -19.63
N VAL A 169 15.68 -3.46 -20.56
CA VAL A 169 14.95 -2.38 -21.24
C VAL A 169 13.59 -2.17 -20.58
N ARG A 170 12.91 -3.27 -20.30
CA ARG A 170 11.56 -3.25 -19.73
C ARG A 170 11.52 -2.53 -18.38
N PHE A 171 12.54 -2.72 -17.54
CA PHE A 171 12.64 -2.07 -16.23
C PHE A 171 12.50 -0.54 -16.32
N PHE A 172 13.25 0.08 -17.22
CA PHE A 172 13.21 1.53 -17.40
C PHE A 172 11.91 2.00 -18.05
N SER A 173 11.38 1.21 -18.99
CA SER A 173 10.09 1.50 -19.62
C SER A 173 8.96 1.47 -18.59
N ASP A 174 8.86 0.39 -17.79
CA ASP A 174 7.83 0.23 -16.77
C ASP A 174 7.97 1.30 -15.67
N ALA A 175 9.20 1.58 -15.22
CA ALA A 175 9.47 2.63 -14.23
C ALA A 175 9.05 4.03 -14.74
N TYR A 176 9.38 4.35 -15.99
CA TYR A 176 9.01 5.63 -16.60
C TYR A 176 7.49 5.75 -16.79
N GLN A 177 6.84 4.71 -17.28
CA GLN A 177 5.38 4.71 -17.45
C GLN A 177 4.67 4.84 -16.09
N SER A 178 5.13 4.12 -15.07
CA SER A 178 4.59 4.21 -13.70
C SER A 178 4.81 5.60 -13.11
N TYR A 179 6.01 6.17 -13.26
CA TYR A 179 6.31 7.53 -12.82
C TYR A 179 5.40 8.57 -13.48
N THR A 180 5.28 8.53 -14.82
CA THR A 180 4.45 9.49 -15.55
C THR A 180 2.97 9.36 -15.19
N LYS A 181 2.51 8.13 -14.93
CA LYS A 181 1.14 7.88 -14.49
C LYS A 181 0.89 8.46 -13.09
N VAL A 182 1.78 8.20 -12.12
CA VAL A 182 1.68 8.78 -10.76
C VAL A 182 1.69 10.31 -10.83
N MET A 183 2.60 10.92 -11.60
CA MET A 183 2.70 12.36 -11.74
C MET A 183 1.47 12.98 -12.43
N SER A 184 0.90 12.31 -13.44
CA SER A 184 -0.32 12.77 -14.10
C SER A 184 -1.52 12.72 -13.17
N GLU A 185 -1.65 11.67 -12.37
CA GLU A 185 -2.70 11.54 -11.36
C GLU A 185 -2.56 12.62 -10.29
N ASN A 186 -1.37 12.85 -9.75
CA ASN A 186 -1.13 13.91 -8.78
C ASN A 186 -1.44 15.30 -9.33
N SER A 187 -1.02 15.58 -10.58
CA SER A 187 -1.32 16.86 -11.23
C SER A 187 -2.82 17.03 -11.45
N ARG A 188 -3.52 15.94 -11.76
CA ARG A 188 -4.99 15.93 -11.88
C ARG A 188 -5.64 16.23 -10.53
N PHE A 189 -5.25 15.53 -9.47
CA PHE A 189 -5.79 15.74 -8.14
C PHE A 189 -5.53 17.16 -7.62
N ALA A 190 -4.33 17.70 -7.81
CA ALA A 190 -3.99 19.08 -7.43
C ALA A 190 -4.81 20.14 -8.18
N LYS A 191 -5.27 19.85 -9.41
CA LYS A 191 -6.19 20.72 -10.16
C LYS A 191 -7.63 20.57 -9.65
N ILE A 192 -8.08 19.35 -9.41
CA ILE A 192 -9.43 19.04 -8.95
C ILE A 192 -9.69 19.69 -7.58
N ILE A 193 -8.75 19.59 -6.65
CA ILE A 193 -8.87 20.17 -5.30
C ILE A 193 -9.07 21.69 -5.29
N LYS A 194 -8.61 22.39 -6.33
CA LYS A 194 -8.82 23.84 -6.48
C LYS A 194 -10.23 24.20 -6.98
N LEU A 195 -10.99 23.22 -7.47
CA LEU A 195 -12.37 23.42 -7.88
C LEU A 195 -13.26 23.43 -6.62
N GLN A 196 -14.37 24.12 -6.68
CA GLN A 196 -15.37 24.00 -5.62
C GLN A 196 -16.08 22.65 -5.72
N ASP A 197 -16.44 22.07 -4.57
CA ASP A 197 -17.33 20.93 -4.56
C ASP A 197 -18.70 21.32 -5.15
N ASP A 198 -19.40 20.35 -5.72
CA ASP A 198 -20.72 20.53 -6.30
C ASP A 198 -21.81 19.75 -5.52
N TRP A 199 -21.54 19.45 -4.23
CA TRP A 199 -22.48 18.82 -3.34
C TRP A 199 -23.77 19.62 -3.16
N GLN A 200 -24.90 18.91 -3.04
CA GLN A 200 -26.22 19.47 -2.75
C GLN A 200 -26.85 18.77 -1.54
N PRO A 201 -26.22 18.85 -0.36
CA PRO A 201 -26.67 18.10 0.82
C PRO A 201 -27.97 18.66 1.36
N VAL A 202 -28.84 17.73 1.78
CA VAL A 202 -30.01 18.03 2.64
C VAL A 202 -29.74 17.37 3.97
N VAL A 203 -29.68 18.20 5.03
CA VAL A 203 -29.49 17.71 6.40
C VAL A 203 -30.82 17.25 6.92
N LYS A 204 -30.93 15.98 7.34
CA LYS A 204 -32.08 15.40 8.02
C LYS A 204 -31.97 15.58 9.51
N GLU A 205 -33.05 15.26 10.21
CA GLU A 205 -33.03 15.20 11.65
C GLU A 205 -31.96 14.23 12.15
N GLU A 206 -31.06 14.71 13.00
CA GLU A 206 -29.85 13.99 13.37
C GLU A 206 -29.90 13.63 14.83
N LYS A 207 -29.47 12.41 15.12
CA LYS A 207 -29.46 11.85 16.45
C LYS A 207 -28.27 12.33 17.30
N TYR A 208 -27.13 12.60 16.65
CA TYR A 208 -25.86 12.92 17.31
C TYR A 208 -25.36 14.32 16.95
N ASP A 209 -24.59 14.92 17.87
CA ASP A 209 -23.94 16.22 17.66
C ASP A 209 -22.46 16.02 17.24
N THR A 210 -21.88 14.90 17.62
CA THR A 210 -20.47 14.61 17.40
C THR A 210 -20.28 13.24 16.74
N TYR A 211 -19.71 13.24 15.56
CA TYR A 211 -19.38 12.06 14.76
C TYR A 211 -17.88 11.89 14.77
N ILE A 212 -17.40 10.75 15.26
CA ILE A 212 -15.98 10.41 15.36
C ILE A 212 -15.70 9.27 14.39
N MET A 213 -14.85 9.49 13.40
CA MET A 213 -14.44 8.46 12.45
C MET A 213 -12.95 8.16 12.66
N VAL A 214 -12.63 6.97 13.17
CA VAL A 214 -11.26 6.52 13.36
C VAL A 214 -10.89 5.60 12.20
N ILE A 215 -9.89 5.99 11.43
CA ILE A 215 -9.34 5.24 10.31
C ILE A 215 -8.06 4.55 10.79
N GLY A 216 -8.13 3.22 10.97
CA GLY A 216 -6.99 2.36 11.28
C GLY A 216 -6.18 2.06 10.03
N GLU A 217 -4.97 1.61 10.22
CA GLU A 217 -3.98 1.36 9.17
C GLU A 217 -3.52 -0.10 9.22
N SER A 218 -3.65 -0.82 8.08
CA SER A 218 -3.08 -2.16 7.86
C SER A 218 -3.58 -3.25 8.82
N VAL A 219 -4.84 -3.18 9.29
CA VAL A 219 -5.35 -4.13 10.29
C VAL A 219 -6.17 -5.26 9.65
N ARG A 220 -5.66 -6.49 9.77
CA ARG A 220 -6.40 -7.70 9.43
C ARG A 220 -7.44 -8.02 10.50
N LYS A 221 -8.67 -8.24 10.10
CA LYS A 221 -9.79 -8.57 10.99
C LYS A 221 -9.52 -9.83 11.83
N ASP A 222 -8.90 -10.86 11.23
CA ASP A 222 -8.63 -12.14 11.86
C ASP A 222 -7.60 -12.09 13.00
N PHE A 223 -6.94 -10.95 13.23
CA PHE A 223 -6.06 -10.70 14.38
C PHE A 223 -6.72 -9.95 15.55
N LEU A 224 -8.03 -9.69 15.52
CA LEU A 224 -8.73 -9.06 16.64
C LEU A 224 -9.48 -10.08 17.50
N GLY A 225 -9.30 -10.02 18.83
CA GLY A 225 -10.04 -10.85 19.79
C GLY A 225 -11.54 -10.76 19.60
N ALA A 226 -12.07 -9.58 19.37
CA ALA A 226 -13.50 -9.32 19.12
C ALA A 226 -14.05 -10.04 17.88
N TYR A 227 -13.20 -10.45 16.95
CA TYR A 227 -13.55 -11.24 15.76
C TYR A 227 -13.07 -12.71 15.85
N GLY A 228 -12.60 -13.15 17.03
CA GLY A 228 -12.28 -14.56 17.29
C GLY A 228 -10.78 -14.90 17.31
N PHE A 229 -9.88 -13.92 17.29
CA PHE A 229 -8.45 -14.17 17.53
C PHE A 229 -8.25 -14.65 18.99
N PRO A 230 -7.43 -15.68 19.23
CA PRO A 230 -7.34 -16.29 20.57
C PRO A 230 -6.66 -15.43 21.63
N ALA A 231 -5.81 -14.48 21.24
CA ALA A 231 -5.23 -13.53 22.20
C ALA A 231 -6.24 -12.45 22.55
N LYS A 232 -6.32 -12.10 23.84
CA LYS A 232 -7.20 -11.00 24.33
C LYS A 232 -6.55 -9.65 24.07
N ASN A 233 -6.39 -9.30 22.80
CA ASN A 233 -5.72 -8.07 22.38
C ASN A 233 -6.67 -6.91 22.06
N THR A 234 -7.99 -7.11 22.19
CA THR A 234 -8.99 -6.07 22.00
C THR A 234 -9.94 -5.96 23.21
N PRO A 235 -9.41 -5.74 24.46
CA PRO A 235 -10.22 -5.80 25.66
C PRO A 235 -11.35 -4.75 25.70
N TRP A 236 -11.15 -3.56 25.14
CA TRP A 236 -12.22 -2.59 25.03
C TRP A 236 -13.30 -3.07 24.06
N LEU A 237 -12.92 -3.44 22.84
CA LEU A 237 -13.86 -3.86 21.82
C LEU A 237 -14.58 -5.17 22.19
N ASP A 238 -13.93 -6.06 22.95
CA ASP A 238 -14.55 -7.31 23.45
C ASP A 238 -15.75 -7.03 24.36
N ASN A 239 -15.76 -5.88 25.06
CA ASN A 239 -16.77 -5.50 26.02
C ASN A 239 -17.68 -4.34 25.58
N ALA A 240 -17.31 -3.59 24.53
CA ALA A 240 -18.05 -2.43 24.07
C ALA A 240 -19.45 -2.81 23.55
N ASN A 241 -20.44 -1.99 23.87
CA ASN A 241 -21.74 -2.00 23.23
C ASN A 241 -21.59 -1.41 21.82
N ALA A 242 -21.45 -2.26 20.84
CA ALA A 242 -21.12 -1.86 19.47
C ALA A 242 -21.81 -2.77 18.44
N THR A 243 -21.98 -2.27 17.24
CA THR A 243 -22.32 -3.06 16.07
C THR A 243 -21.06 -3.44 15.31
N LEU A 244 -20.76 -4.75 15.23
CA LEU A 244 -19.62 -5.32 14.52
C LEU A 244 -20.08 -5.86 13.17
N PHE A 245 -19.38 -5.44 12.09
CA PHE A 245 -19.61 -5.98 10.76
C PHE A 245 -18.65 -7.17 10.54
N THR A 246 -19.18 -8.36 10.48
CA THR A 246 -18.36 -9.58 10.41
C THR A 246 -17.78 -9.85 9.03
N HIS A 247 -18.38 -9.28 7.97
CA HIS A 247 -17.97 -9.42 6.57
C HIS A 247 -17.80 -8.08 5.87
N TYR A 248 -17.03 -7.18 6.47
CA TYR A 248 -16.61 -5.95 5.79
C TYR A 248 -15.28 -6.17 5.07
N ILE A 249 -15.18 -5.65 3.85
CA ILE A 249 -13.96 -5.63 3.05
C ILE A 249 -13.60 -4.20 2.64
N SER A 250 -12.33 -3.86 2.69
CA SER A 250 -11.82 -2.57 2.20
C SER A 250 -11.97 -2.44 0.68
N ALA A 251 -11.97 -1.22 0.17
CA ALA A 251 -12.09 -0.96 -1.26
C ALA A 251 -10.87 -1.44 -2.06
N ALA A 252 -9.67 -1.37 -1.46
CA ALA A 252 -8.40 -1.69 -2.12
C ALA A 252 -7.35 -2.12 -1.07
N PRO A 253 -6.19 -2.66 -1.49
CA PRO A 253 -5.21 -3.27 -0.61
C PRO A 253 -4.09 -2.32 -0.18
N SER A 254 -4.27 -1.01 -0.31
CA SER A 254 -3.35 0.03 0.14
C SER A 254 -4.09 1.29 0.51
N THR A 255 -3.53 2.07 1.43
CA THR A 255 -4.11 3.28 1.99
C THR A 255 -4.61 4.25 0.90
N GLN A 256 -3.76 4.59 -0.07
CA GLN A 256 -4.11 5.56 -1.11
C GLN A 256 -5.30 5.10 -1.95
N LEU A 257 -5.27 3.87 -2.45
CA LEU A 257 -6.35 3.33 -3.26
C LEU A 257 -7.62 3.08 -2.45
N SER A 258 -7.48 2.56 -1.23
CA SER A 258 -8.64 2.25 -0.40
C SER A 258 -9.37 3.51 0.05
N LEU A 259 -8.67 4.45 0.67
CA LEU A 259 -9.32 5.63 1.24
C LEU A 259 -9.83 6.59 0.16
N THR A 260 -9.15 6.77 -0.96
CA THR A 260 -9.68 7.59 -2.05
C THR A 260 -10.95 7.02 -2.63
N ASN A 261 -11.05 5.69 -2.78
CA ASN A 261 -12.24 5.02 -3.30
C ASN A 261 -13.37 4.84 -2.28
N SER A 262 -13.07 4.97 -0.99
CA SER A 262 -14.04 4.85 0.10
C SER A 262 -14.59 6.20 0.57
N LEU A 263 -13.80 7.27 0.50
CA LEU A 263 -14.11 8.57 1.08
C LEU A 263 -14.48 9.65 0.07
N ALA A 264 -14.27 9.39 -1.23
CA ALA A 264 -14.61 10.33 -2.30
C ALA A 264 -15.48 9.66 -3.37
N ILE A 265 -16.28 10.49 -4.07
CA ILE A 265 -17.19 9.97 -5.10
C ILE A 265 -16.42 9.47 -6.32
N ARG A 266 -16.90 8.37 -6.90
CA ARG A 266 -16.44 7.88 -8.20
C ARG A 266 -17.42 8.33 -9.29
N GLN A 267 -16.88 8.98 -10.31
CA GLN A 267 -17.61 9.35 -11.51
C GLN A 267 -16.89 8.78 -12.73
N SER A 268 -17.59 8.02 -13.56
CA SER A 268 -17.05 7.46 -14.82
C SER A 268 -15.67 6.76 -14.66
N ASN A 269 -15.50 5.92 -13.64
CA ASN A 269 -14.25 5.24 -13.26
C ASN A 269 -13.13 6.13 -12.68
N GLU A 270 -13.37 7.40 -12.46
CA GLU A 270 -12.42 8.31 -11.85
C GLU A 270 -12.89 8.72 -10.44
N VAL A 271 -11.92 8.89 -9.51
CA VAL A 271 -12.18 9.43 -8.19
C VAL A 271 -12.10 10.95 -8.25
N ASN A 272 -13.14 11.61 -7.72
CA ASN A 272 -13.18 13.06 -7.58
C ASN A 272 -12.93 13.45 -6.11
N LEU A 273 -11.67 13.77 -5.77
CA LEU A 273 -11.27 14.13 -4.40
C LEU A 273 -11.93 15.40 -3.88
N ASN A 274 -12.43 16.27 -4.78
CA ASN A 274 -13.15 17.48 -4.40
C ASN A 274 -14.53 17.19 -3.82
N ASN A 275 -15.09 16.04 -4.18
CA ASN A 275 -16.34 15.53 -3.64
C ASN A 275 -16.07 14.36 -2.68
N SER A 276 -15.50 14.69 -1.53
CA SER A 276 -15.19 13.78 -0.43
C SER A 276 -16.19 13.89 0.73
N ILE A 277 -16.12 12.94 1.66
CA ILE A 277 -16.91 13.00 2.90
C ILE A 277 -16.61 14.29 3.70
N VAL A 278 -15.39 14.81 3.64
CA VAL A 278 -14.96 16.03 4.31
C VAL A 278 -15.68 17.24 3.70
N THR A 279 -15.64 17.37 2.38
CA THR A 279 -16.31 18.50 1.69
C THR A 279 -17.83 18.39 1.77
N LEU A 280 -18.38 17.17 1.77
CA LEU A 280 -19.82 16.95 2.01
C LEU A 280 -20.24 17.46 3.39
N ALA A 281 -19.52 17.07 4.44
CA ALA A 281 -19.77 17.52 5.79
C ALA A 281 -19.59 19.04 5.95
N ASN A 282 -18.55 19.63 5.34
CA ASN A 282 -18.36 21.08 5.29
C ASN A 282 -19.57 21.79 4.68
N LYS A 283 -20.04 21.29 3.54
CA LYS A 283 -21.20 21.88 2.81
C LYS A 283 -22.50 21.73 3.60
N ALA A 284 -22.64 20.64 4.37
CA ALA A 284 -23.75 20.40 5.28
C ALA A 284 -23.67 21.21 6.59
N GLY A 285 -22.62 22.03 6.78
CA GLY A 285 -22.50 22.94 7.92
C GLY A 285 -21.75 22.38 9.14
N PHE A 286 -21.16 21.19 9.04
CA PHE A 286 -20.36 20.61 10.12
C PHE A 286 -19.05 21.39 10.35
N GLU A 287 -18.56 21.37 11.60
CA GLU A 287 -17.16 21.64 11.93
C GLU A 287 -16.38 20.34 11.72
N THR A 288 -15.42 20.35 10.78
CA THR A 288 -14.68 19.17 10.36
C THR A 288 -13.24 19.24 10.83
N TYR A 289 -12.79 18.14 11.43
CA TYR A 289 -11.41 17.95 11.90
C TYR A 289 -10.82 16.76 11.16
N TRP A 290 -9.57 16.90 10.72
CA TRP A 290 -8.76 15.79 10.23
C TRP A 290 -7.47 15.75 11.04
N LEU A 291 -7.35 14.76 11.91
CA LEU A 291 -6.24 14.59 12.83
C LEU A 291 -5.44 13.35 12.39
N SER A 292 -4.25 13.54 11.86
CA SER A 292 -3.49 12.45 11.21
C SER A 292 -2.11 12.25 11.82
N ASN A 293 -1.75 10.98 12.09
CA ASN A 293 -0.39 10.55 12.39
C ASN A 293 0.37 10.14 11.12
N GLN A 294 -0.25 10.26 9.95
CA GLN A 294 0.43 10.09 8.66
C GLN A 294 0.91 11.44 8.13
N GLY A 295 1.96 11.41 7.27
CA GLY A 295 2.65 12.62 6.85
C GLY A 295 1.93 13.44 5.79
N MET A 296 2.23 14.74 5.79
CA MET A 296 1.90 15.70 4.74
C MET A 296 3.21 16.25 4.16
N LYS A 297 3.40 16.20 2.84
CA LYS A 297 4.65 16.57 2.16
C LYS A 297 4.59 17.90 1.38
N GLY A 298 3.53 18.69 1.53
CA GLY A 298 3.36 19.95 0.78
C GLY A 298 3.04 19.70 -0.70
N GLY A 299 3.86 20.14 -1.64
CA GLY A 299 3.56 20.10 -3.08
C GLY A 299 3.43 18.69 -3.72
N PHE A 300 3.75 17.63 -2.98
CA PHE A 300 3.66 16.22 -3.40
C PHE A 300 2.82 15.39 -2.43
N ASP A 301 1.75 15.96 -1.91
CA ASP A 301 0.89 15.27 -0.97
C ASP A 301 0.21 14.06 -1.58
N SER A 302 0.01 13.04 -0.73
CA SER A 302 -0.80 11.89 -1.10
C SER A 302 -2.25 12.32 -1.33
N PRO A 303 -3.00 11.63 -2.22
CA PRO A 303 -4.42 11.90 -2.41
C PRO A 303 -5.25 11.87 -1.12
N VAL A 304 -4.85 11.05 -0.14
CA VAL A 304 -5.51 10.99 1.18
C VAL A 304 -5.21 12.25 2.01
N ALA A 305 -3.95 12.72 2.03
CA ALA A 305 -3.61 13.98 2.68
C ALA A 305 -4.36 15.16 2.05
N MET A 306 -4.55 15.14 0.73
CA MET A 306 -5.36 16.14 0.02
C MET A 306 -6.83 16.14 0.47
N ILE A 307 -7.44 14.97 0.74
CA ILE A 307 -8.78 14.91 1.34
C ILE A 307 -8.76 15.53 2.73
N GLY A 308 -7.76 15.18 3.54
CA GLY A 308 -7.61 15.68 4.91
C GLY A 308 -7.45 17.20 4.99
N GLN A 309 -6.70 17.81 4.05
CA GLN A 309 -6.51 19.25 3.96
C GLN A 309 -7.80 20.03 3.67
N GLN A 310 -8.86 19.39 3.19
CA GLN A 310 -10.15 20.01 2.95
C GLN A 310 -10.98 20.17 4.24
N ALA A 311 -10.56 19.58 5.36
CA ALA A 311 -11.19 19.82 6.65
C ALA A 311 -10.99 21.29 7.07
N LYS A 312 -11.92 21.82 7.87
CA LYS A 312 -11.80 23.18 8.43
C LYS A 312 -10.62 23.25 9.41
N HIS A 313 -10.33 22.15 10.10
CA HIS A 313 -9.24 22.02 11.06
C HIS A 313 -8.35 20.81 10.71
N PRO A 314 -7.52 20.92 9.66
CA PRO A 314 -6.58 19.86 9.33
C PRO A 314 -5.36 19.93 10.26
N MET A 315 -4.92 18.77 10.76
CA MET A 315 -3.71 18.64 11.57
C MET A 315 -2.99 17.33 11.20
N PHE A 316 -1.72 17.43 10.92
CA PHE A 316 -0.84 16.31 10.60
C PHE A 316 0.34 16.35 11.58
N LEU A 317 0.60 15.24 12.29
CA LEU A 317 1.71 15.17 13.24
C LEU A 317 3.07 15.23 12.55
N LYS A 318 3.12 14.81 11.27
CA LYS A 318 4.36 14.76 10.49
C LYS A 318 4.28 15.76 9.35
N GLU A 319 5.01 16.85 9.45
CA GLU A 319 5.17 17.86 8.40
C GLU A 319 6.50 17.64 7.66
N GLY A 320 6.42 17.38 6.34
CA GLY A 320 7.58 17.26 5.48
C GLY A 320 8.35 15.94 5.57
N SER A 321 9.47 15.86 4.82
CA SER A 321 10.34 14.69 4.75
C SER A 321 11.47 14.71 5.78
N SER A 322 11.59 15.77 6.57
CA SER A 322 12.75 16.01 7.44
C SER A 322 12.46 15.72 8.90
N ASP A 323 13.31 14.91 9.45
CA ASP A 323 13.76 14.89 10.83
C ASP A 323 12.96 14.23 11.93
N ASP A 324 11.87 13.52 11.70
CA ASP A 324 11.31 12.78 12.84
C ASP A 324 11.75 11.31 12.86
N ARG A 325 12.97 11.09 13.39
CA ARG A 325 13.53 9.76 13.71
C ARG A 325 12.96 9.20 15.01
N SER A 326 11.99 9.87 15.61
CA SER A 326 11.38 9.46 16.86
C SER A 326 10.20 8.53 16.63
N TYR A 327 10.07 7.54 17.52
CA TYR A 327 8.84 6.77 17.67
C TYR A 327 7.67 7.71 17.91
N MET A 328 6.68 7.70 17.03
CA MET A 328 5.48 8.52 17.11
C MET A 328 4.25 7.61 17.23
N PRO A 329 3.85 7.25 18.44
CA PRO A 329 2.63 6.47 18.66
C PRO A 329 1.37 7.30 18.37
N ASP A 330 0.28 6.62 18.05
CA ASP A 330 -1.00 7.28 17.72
C ASP A 330 -1.60 8.03 18.91
N GLU A 331 -1.21 7.71 20.12
CA GLU A 331 -1.58 8.43 21.35
C GLU A 331 -1.15 9.90 21.33
N ASN A 332 -0.17 10.27 20.51
CA ASN A 332 0.22 11.66 20.28
C ASN A 332 -0.89 12.50 19.62
N LEU A 333 -1.91 11.86 19.05
CA LEU A 333 -3.11 12.53 18.56
C LEU A 333 -4.07 12.96 19.69
N LEU A 334 -3.99 12.35 20.88
CA LEU A 334 -4.96 12.59 21.98
C LEU A 334 -5.08 14.05 22.41
N PRO A 335 -4.02 14.87 22.52
CA PRO A 335 -4.18 16.30 22.83
C PRO A 335 -5.07 17.04 21.84
N TYR A 336 -4.95 16.71 20.54
CA TYR A 336 -5.74 17.30 19.46
C TYR A 336 -7.17 16.76 19.46
N VAL A 337 -7.36 15.48 19.75
CA VAL A 337 -8.68 14.85 19.95
C VAL A 337 -9.39 15.51 21.12
N ARG A 338 -8.73 15.72 22.28
CA ARG A 338 -9.31 16.43 23.43
C ARG A 338 -9.74 17.84 23.05
N ASN A 339 -8.96 18.53 22.21
CA ASN A 339 -9.34 19.86 21.75
C ASN A 339 -10.55 19.84 20.80
N ALA A 340 -10.59 18.91 19.83
CA ALA A 340 -11.70 18.78 18.89
C ALA A 340 -13.01 18.37 19.58
N LEU A 341 -12.92 17.51 20.61
CA LEU A 341 -14.06 16.99 21.37
C LEU A 341 -14.47 17.88 22.57
N LYS A 342 -13.90 19.08 22.72
CA LYS A 342 -14.39 20.02 23.75
C LYS A 342 -15.86 20.35 23.50
N ASN A 343 -16.66 20.31 24.58
CA ASN A 343 -18.04 20.76 24.55
C ASN A 343 -18.06 22.28 24.66
N ASP A 344 -18.27 22.97 23.54
CA ASP A 344 -18.49 24.40 23.52
C ASP A 344 -19.99 24.68 23.53
N GLN A 345 -20.53 25.06 24.69
CA GLN A 345 -21.96 25.37 24.85
C GLN A 345 -22.42 26.54 23.98
N HIS A 346 -21.51 27.36 23.47
CA HIS A 346 -21.80 28.48 22.59
C HIS A 346 -21.77 28.13 21.09
N ASP A 347 -21.05 27.09 20.69
CA ASP A 347 -21.01 26.59 19.29
C ASP A 347 -21.78 25.27 19.17
N LYS A 348 -23.07 25.38 18.80
CA LYS A 348 -23.96 24.22 18.59
C LYS A 348 -23.77 23.51 17.26
N LYS A 349 -22.69 23.81 16.54
CA LYS A 349 -22.43 23.14 15.27
C LYS A 349 -22.07 21.68 15.49
N LYS A 350 -22.60 20.84 14.61
CA LYS A 350 -22.23 19.42 14.57
C LYS A 350 -20.79 19.25 14.15
N LYS A 351 -20.14 18.23 14.70
CA LYS A 351 -18.73 17.95 14.47
C LYS A 351 -18.54 16.64 13.73
N LEU A 352 -17.66 16.63 12.74
CA LEU A 352 -17.05 15.43 12.18
C LEU A 352 -15.57 15.43 12.51
N VAL A 353 -15.14 14.54 13.39
CA VAL A 353 -13.75 14.39 13.81
C VAL A 353 -13.18 13.12 13.20
N ILE A 354 -12.32 13.26 12.20
CA ILE A 354 -11.64 12.16 11.53
C ILE A 354 -10.26 12.00 12.16
N ILE A 355 -9.95 10.80 12.65
CA ILE A 355 -8.68 10.46 13.29
C ILE A 355 -8.02 9.39 12.43
N HIS A 356 -6.92 9.74 11.75
CA HIS A 356 -6.21 8.89 10.80
C HIS A 356 -4.90 8.39 11.41
N LEU A 357 -4.86 7.08 11.71
CA LEU A 357 -3.82 6.45 12.49
C LEU A 357 -2.63 6.01 11.61
N MET A 358 -1.49 5.80 12.24
CA MET A 358 -0.38 5.01 11.70
C MET A 358 -0.57 3.52 12.02
N GLY A 359 -1.32 3.21 13.04
CA GLY A 359 -1.85 1.88 13.37
C GLY A 359 -0.85 0.75 13.33
N SER A 360 -1.18 -0.27 12.52
CA SER A 360 -0.37 -1.48 12.35
C SER A 360 0.45 -1.47 11.04
N HIS A 361 0.79 -0.30 10.53
CA HIS A 361 1.59 -0.16 9.31
C HIS A 361 2.86 -1.02 9.36
N PRO A 362 3.25 -1.74 8.29
CA PRO A 362 4.51 -2.50 8.23
C PRO A 362 5.70 -1.62 8.61
N GLN A 363 6.50 -2.15 9.23
CA GLN A 363 7.29 -2.72 10.29
C GLN A 363 6.59 -2.62 11.68
N PRO A 364 5.82 -3.58 12.11
CA PRO A 364 4.98 -3.45 13.31
C PRO A 364 5.78 -3.23 14.59
N CYS A 365 7.02 -3.72 14.67
CA CYS A 365 7.88 -3.48 15.82
C CYS A 365 8.35 -2.02 15.96
N ALA A 366 8.38 -1.26 14.86
CA ALA A 366 8.58 0.19 14.92
C ALA A 366 7.33 0.91 15.48
N ARG A 367 6.13 0.35 15.28
CA ARG A 367 4.86 0.90 15.82
C ARG A 367 4.71 0.68 17.32
N THR A 368 5.42 -0.29 17.90
CA THR A 368 5.35 -0.66 19.32
C THR A 368 6.64 -0.39 20.07
N ASN A 369 7.60 0.31 19.48
CA ASN A 369 8.95 0.48 20.02
C ASN A 369 9.61 -0.85 20.42
N ASN A 370 9.42 -1.90 19.63
CA ASN A 370 9.86 -3.27 19.88
C ASN A 370 9.29 -3.92 21.17
N GLN A 371 8.24 -3.38 21.75
CA GLN A 371 7.58 -3.93 22.94
C GLN A 371 6.31 -4.70 22.52
N TYR A 372 6.06 -5.82 23.16
CA TYR A 372 4.85 -6.62 23.05
C TYR A 372 4.61 -7.43 24.32
N SER A 373 3.34 -7.65 24.65
CA SER A 373 2.91 -8.37 25.84
C SER A 373 2.59 -9.84 25.57
N THR A 374 2.30 -10.17 24.31
CA THR A 374 1.93 -11.53 23.88
C THR A 374 2.93 -12.02 22.85
N ASP A 375 3.55 -13.17 23.12
CA ASP A 375 4.44 -13.85 22.18
C ASP A 375 3.59 -14.71 21.24
N PHE A 376 3.71 -14.48 19.93
CA PHE A 376 2.90 -15.16 18.92
C PHE A 376 3.69 -15.35 17.63
N HIS A 377 3.96 -16.61 17.24
CA HIS A 377 4.69 -17.06 16.06
C HIS A 377 6.10 -16.46 15.90
N SER A 378 6.20 -15.19 15.61
CA SER A 378 7.45 -14.46 15.43
C SER A 378 7.42 -13.13 16.18
N LYS A 379 8.59 -12.51 16.35
CA LYS A 379 8.69 -11.15 16.91
C LYS A 379 7.84 -10.14 16.15
N ASN A 380 7.85 -10.20 14.82
CA ASN A 380 7.09 -9.26 13.99
C ASN A 380 5.57 -9.44 14.17
N ILE A 381 5.10 -10.69 14.24
CA ILE A 381 3.68 -10.97 14.48
C ILE A 381 3.29 -10.58 15.91
N SER A 382 4.15 -10.82 16.91
CA SER A 382 3.93 -10.36 18.29
C SER A 382 3.79 -8.84 18.39
N CYS A 383 4.66 -8.10 17.70
CA CYS A 383 4.55 -6.64 17.59
C CYS A 383 3.25 -6.22 16.85
N TYR A 384 2.82 -6.96 15.82
CA TYR A 384 1.58 -6.68 15.11
C TYR A 384 0.35 -6.87 16.00
N VAL A 385 0.30 -7.94 16.78
CA VAL A 385 -0.74 -8.17 17.80
C VAL A 385 -0.75 -7.03 18.83
N GLN A 386 0.42 -6.55 19.25
CA GLN A 386 0.54 -5.42 20.18
C GLN A 386 0.07 -4.10 19.56
N SER A 387 0.35 -3.84 18.28
CA SER A 387 -0.10 -2.59 17.64
C SER A 387 -1.63 -2.52 17.54
N ILE A 388 -2.29 -3.67 17.36
CA ILE A 388 -3.76 -3.77 17.42
C ILE A 388 -4.27 -3.47 18.84
N HIS A 389 -3.60 -4.00 19.87
CA HIS A 389 -3.94 -3.71 21.26
C HIS A 389 -3.80 -2.21 21.58
N ASN A 390 -2.75 -1.56 21.09
CA ASN A 390 -2.56 -0.13 21.27
C ASN A 390 -3.70 0.67 20.60
N THR A 391 -4.13 0.27 19.39
CA THR A 391 -5.29 0.87 18.72
C THR A 391 -6.57 0.67 19.53
N ASP A 392 -6.83 -0.51 20.09
CA ASP A 392 -7.99 -0.77 20.94
C ASP A 392 -8.00 0.12 22.20
N SER A 393 -6.82 0.29 22.82
CA SER A 393 -6.64 1.18 23.97
C SER A 393 -6.90 2.65 23.61
N LEU A 394 -6.46 3.08 22.40
CA LEU A 394 -6.71 4.42 21.91
C LEU A 394 -8.21 4.67 21.67
N LEU A 395 -8.95 3.69 21.11
CA LEU A 395 -10.39 3.77 20.93
C LEU A 395 -11.12 3.93 22.27
N ALA A 396 -10.70 3.19 23.29
CA ALA A 396 -11.21 3.31 24.64
C ALA A 396 -11.01 4.74 25.22
N GLU A 397 -9.82 5.32 25.00
CA GLU A 397 -9.52 6.67 25.49
C GLU A 397 -10.31 7.75 24.74
N ILE A 398 -10.52 7.59 23.43
CA ILE A 398 -11.36 8.49 22.62
C ILE A 398 -12.81 8.47 23.14
N GLU A 399 -13.36 7.28 23.41
CA GLU A 399 -14.67 7.13 24.03
C GLU A 399 -14.74 7.83 25.40
N ASN A 400 -13.74 7.61 26.25
CA ASN A 400 -13.64 8.24 27.56
C ASN A 400 -13.62 9.76 27.47
N ILE A 401 -12.85 10.34 26.54
CA ILE A 401 -12.84 11.79 26.29
C ILE A 401 -14.23 12.31 25.87
N ALA A 402 -14.91 11.61 24.97
CA ALA A 402 -16.24 12.00 24.51
C ALA A 402 -17.26 11.96 25.66
N ASN A 403 -17.22 10.93 26.51
CA ASN A 403 -18.07 10.77 27.68
C ASN A 403 -17.79 11.83 28.74
N GLN A 404 -16.52 12.15 29.04
CA GLN A 404 -16.14 13.21 29.99
C GLN A 404 -16.64 14.59 29.55
N ASN A 405 -16.73 14.85 28.26
CA ASN A 405 -17.27 16.08 27.70
C ASN A 405 -18.80 16.04 27.55
N GLN A 406 -19.47 14.97 27.97
CA GLN A 406 -20.94 14.81 27.92
C GLN A 406 -21.51 15.06 26.52
N LEU A 407 -20.82 14.55 25.50
CA LEU A 407 -21.23 14.71 24.10
C LEU A 407 -22.30 13.67 23.73
N ASN A 408 -23.20 14.04 22.83
CA ASN A 408 -24.07 13.10 22.11
C ASN A 408 -23.28 12.57 20.92
N TRP A 409 -22.44 11.56 21.13
CA TRP A 409 -21.47 11.07 20.15
C TRP A 409 -21.84 9.72 19.55
N THR A 410 -21.39 9.51 18.32
CA THR A 410 -21.25 8.21 17.70
C THR A 410 -19.82 8.06 17.15
N MET A 411 -19.25 6.86 17.26
CA MET A 411 -17.91 6.55 16.78
C MET A 411 -17.93 5.37 15.81
N LEU A 412 -17.26 5.55 14.67
CA LEU A 412 -17.04 4.55 13.65
C LEU A 412 -15.55 4.25 13.57
N TYR A 413 -15.15 2.98 13.65
CA TYR A 413 -13.78 2.54 13.41
C TYR A 413 -13.75 1.54 12.26
N PHE A 414 -12.83 1.72 11.34
CA PHE A 414 -12.48 0.73 10.32
C PHE A 414 -11.00 0.84 9.97
N ALA A 415 -10.40 -0.25 9.47
CA ALA A 415 -9.08 -0.16 8.89
C ALA A 415 -9.17 -0.01 7.36
N ASP A 416 -8.20 0.70 6.82
CA ASP A 416 -8.11 1.03 5.40
C ASP A 416 -7.85 -0.19 4.52
N HIS A 417 -6.99 -1.12 4.93
CA HIS A 417 -6.71 -2.41 4.29
C HIS A 417 -6.09 -3.40 5.28
N GLY A 418 -5.95 -4.65 4.86
CA GLY A 418 -5.20 -5.68 5.57
C GLY A 418 -3.87 -6.00 4.89
N LEU A 419 -3.24 -7.10 5.32
CA LEU A 419 -1.91 -7.53 4.90
C LEU A 419 -1.89 -9.02 4.53
N SER A 420 -0.84 -9.47 3.83
CA SER A 420 -0.54 -10.88 3.53
C SER A 420 0.63 -11.37 4.35
N PHE A 421 0.63 -12.66 4.70
CA PHE A 421 1.80 -13.29 5.28
C PHE A 421 2.95 -13.43 4.29
N VAL A 422 4.16 -13.22 4.79
CA VAL A 422 5.43 -13.61 4.16
C VAL A 422 6.22 -14.47 5.13
N HIS A 423 6.95 -15.46 4.61
CA HIS A 423 7.71 -16.45 5.39
C HIS A 423 6.87 -17.18 6.45
N LYS A 424 5.60 -17.46 6.12
CA LYS A 424 4.61 -18.06 7.01
C LYS A 424 5.13 -19.37 7.62
N GLY A 425 4.94 -19.54 8.94
CA GLY A 425 5.39 -20.71 9.69
C GLY A 425 6.88 -20.77 9.98
N THR A 426 7.59 -19.66 9.87
CA THR A 426 9.02 -19.56 10.21
C THR A 426 9.25 -18.48 11.29
N ASP A 427 10.42 -18.49 11.92
CA ASP A 427 10.80 -17.45 12.90
C ASP A 427 10.86 -16.03 12.31
N ASN A 428 10.93 -15.94 10.97
CA ASN A 428 10.93 -14.69 10.22
C ASN A 428 9.54 -14.36 9.64
N GLU A 429 8.48 -15.00 10.13
CA GLU A 429 7.12 -14.71 9.69
C GLU A 429 6.79 -13.23 9.90
N ASN A 430 6.22 -12.61 8.88
CA ASN A 430 5.88 -11.19 8.88
C ASN A 430 4.66 -10.94 8.00
N LEU A 431 4.14 -9.72 8.04
CA LEU A 431 3.03 -9.24 7.23
C LEU A 431 3.50 -8.13 6.29
N THR A 432 2.98 -8.14 5.07
CA THR A 432 3.29 -7.16 4.04
C THR A 432 2.07 -6.85 3.19
N HIS A 433 2.13 -5.76 2.42
CA HIS A 433 1.12 -5.42 1.43
C HIS A 433 0.99 -6.52 0.36
N GLY A 434 -0.23 -6.77 -0.09
CA GLY A 434 -0.55 -7.72 -1.15
C GLY A 434 -1.96 -7.47 -1.67
N ASP A 435 -2.30 -8.02 -2.84
CA ASP A 435 -3.63 -7.90 -3.44
C ASP A 435 -4.21 -9.25 -3.91
N LYS A 436 -3.55 -10.36 -3.55
CA LYS A 436 -3.91 -11.70 -4.01
C LYS A 436 -4.73 -12.50 -2.99
N ASN A 437 -4.76 -12.04 -1.74
CA ASN A 437 -5.35 -12.75 -0.62
C ASN A 437 -6.59 -12.01 -0.09
N GLN A 438 -7.58 -12.76 0.39
CA GLN A 438 -8.78 -12.19 1.02
C GLN A 438 -8.44 -11.30 2.20
N GLN A 439 -7.42 -11.67 2.99
CA GLN A 439 -6.99 -10.95 4.17
C GLN A 439 -6.38 -9.57 3.88
N ASN A 440 -6.00 -9.30 2.64
CA ASN A 440 -5.61 -7.94 2.22
C ASN A 440 -6.80 -6.95 2.26
N TYR A 441 -8.03 -7.47 2.23
CA TYR A 441 -9.27 -6.70 2.18
C TYR A 441 -10.17 -6.93 3.40
N GLN A 442 -10.03 -8.05 4.12
CA GLN A 442 -10.83 -8.34 5.31
C GLN A 442 -10.33 -7.52 6.50
N VAL A 443 -11.04 -6.45 6.80
CA VAL A 443 -10.69 -5.50 7.86
C VAL A 443 -11.81 -5.35 8.88
N PRO A 444 -11.52 -4.89 10.12
CA PRO A 444 -12.57 -4.57 11.09
C PRO A 444 -13.41 -3.38 10.61
N PHE A 445 -14.70 -3.41 10.94
CA PHE A 445 -15.62 -2.28 10.81
C PHE A 445 -16.61 -2.30 11.95
N ILE A 446 -16.67 -1.22 12.72
CA ILE A 446 -17.36 -1.17 13.99
C ILE A 446 -18.01 0.19 14.17
N ILE A 447 -19.25 0.22 14.70
CA ILE A 447 -19.95 1.46 15.07
C ILE A 447 -20.41 1.32 16.50
N THR A 448 -20.17 2.36 17.30
CA THR A 448 -20.68 2.50 18.67
C THR A 448 -21.17 3.92 18.89
N SER A 449 -21.89 4.14 19.99
CA SER A 449 -22.39 5.45 20.39
C SER A 449 -22.67 5.52 21.89
N TYR A 450 -22.79 6.73 22.42
CA TYR A 450 -23.05 6.96 23.83
C TYR A 450 -24.33 6.28 24.34
N ASP A 451 -25.31 6.03 23.47
CA ASP A 451 -26.61 5.46 23.79
C ASP A 451 -26.79 4.00 23.36
N TYR A 452 -25.73 3.33 22.88
CA TYR A 452 -25.79 1.91 22.60
C TYR A 452 -25.83 1.10 23.91
N SER A 453 -26.84 0.23 24.01
CA SER A 453 -27.07 -0.61 25.21
C SER A 453 -26.79 -2.09 24.99
N ALA A 454 -26.47 -2.49 23.76
CA ALA A 454 -26.24 -3.89 23.40
C ALA A 454 -25.17 -4.03 22.31
N ARG A 455 -24.55 -5.21 22.27
CA ARG A 455 -23.63 -5.62 21.22
C ARG A 455 -24.39 -6.32 20.11
N ASN A 456 -24.25 -5.85 18.89
CA ASN A 456 -24.88 -6.41 17.70
C ASN A 456 -23.86 -6.88 16.68
N LYS A 457 -24.29 -7.79 15.78
CA LYS A 457 -23.47 -8.24 14.64
C LYS A 457 -24.27 -8.10 13.35
N ILE A 458 -23.60 -7.63 12.30
CA ILE A 458 -24.11 -7.61 10.94
C ILE A 458 -23.25 -8.57 10.13
N ASP A 459 -23.86 -9.67 9.69
CA ASP A 459 -23.19 -10.75 8.96
C ASP A 459 -23.30 -10.58 7.44
N ALA A 460 -24.04 -9.60 6.97
CA ALA A 460 -24.13 -9.30 5.55
C ALA A 460 -22.82 -8.68 5.03
N GLN A 461 -22.40 -9.11 3.83
CA GLN A 461 -21.21 -8.57 3.17
C GLN A 461 -21.36 -7.06 2.91
N ARG A 462 -20.34 -6.30 3.25
CA ARG A 462 -20.22 -4.86 2.98
C ARG A 462 -18.85 -4.52 2.39
N SER A 463 -18.82 -3.59 1.44
CA SER A 463 -17.58 -3.20 0.75
C SER A 463 -17.28 -1.72 0.92
N GLY A 464 -16.01 -1.39 1.15
CA GLY A 464 -15.51 -0.03 1.19
C GLY A 464 -15.76 0.79 -0.08
N LEU A 465 -16.00 0.14 -1.23
CA LEU A 465 -16.42 0.82 -2.47
C LEU A 465 -17.81 1.48 -2.35
N HIS A 466 -18.61 1.07 -1.36
CA HIS A 466 -19.93 1.62 -1.07
C HIS A 466 -19.97 2.36 0.28
N LEU A 467 -18.79 2.73 0.83
CA LEU A 467 -18.69 3.35 2.15
C LEU A 467 -19.21 4.80 2.15
N LEU A 468 -18.91 5.59 1.13
CA LEU A 468 -19.29 7.01 1.09
C LEU A 468 -20.82 7.24 1.21
N PRO A 469 -21.70 6.52 0.50
CA PRO A 469 -23.13 6.61 0.72
C PRO A 469 -23.57 6.27 2.15
N MET A 470 -22.96 5.24 2.75
CA MET A 470 -23.22 4.88 4.15
C MET A 470 -22.79 5.97 5.12
N LEU A 471 -21.60 6.56 4.92
CA LEU A 471 -21.11 7.67 5.74
C LEU A 471 -22.02 8.90 5.64
N SER A 472 -22.55 9.20 4.45
CA SER A 472 -23.53 10.26 4.26
C SER A 472 -24.78 10.03 5.12
N LEU A 473 -25.34 8.81 5.08
CA LEU A 473 -26.49 8.42 5.92
C LEU A 473 -26.15 8.42 7.41
N TRP A 474 -24.96 7.95 7.80
CA TRP A 474 -24.49 7.98 9.19
C TRP A 474 -24.40 9.39 9.75
N LEU A 475 -24.03 10.38 8.92
CA LEU A 475 -24.01 11.81 9.27
C LEU A 475 -25.41 12.46 9.24
N GLY A 476 -26.46 11.74 8.84
CA GLY A 476 -27.78 12.33 8.61
C GLY A 476 -27.86 13.26 7.40
N ILE A 477 -27.00 13.05 6.41
CA ILE A 477 -26.93 13.85 5.20
C ILE A 477 -27.48 13.05 4.02
N GLU A 478 -28.51 13.59 3.36
CA GLU A 478 -28.97 13.11 2.05
C GLU A 478 -28.29 13.90 0.93
N GLU A 479 -27.73 13.19 -0.03
CA GLU A 479 -27.12 13.74 -1.23
C GLU A 479 -27.62 12.95 -2.45
N PRO A 480 -28.20 13.60 -3.47
CA PRO A 480 -28.85 12.89 -4.60
C PRO A 480 -27.95 11.89 -5.32
N ARG A 481 -26.64 12.08 -5.33
CA ARG A 481 -25.66 11.18 -5.96
C ARG A 481 -25.20 10.05 -5.06
N LEU A 482 -25.54 10.07 -3.77
CA LEU A 482 -25.12 9.07 -2.78
C LEU A 482 -26.27 8.17 -2.33
N VAL A 483 -27.23 7.94 -3.21
CA VAL A 483 -28.35 7.04 -2.90
C VAL A 483 -27.82 5.62 -2.73
N SER A 484 -28.08 5.02 -1.57
CA SER A 484 -27.80 3.62 -1.28
C SER A 484 -29.10 2.82 -1.29
N GLU A 485 -29.20 1.82 -2.17
CA GLU A 485 -30.28 0.83 -2.14
C GLU A 485 -30.09 -0.21 -1.01
N CYS A 486 -28.95 -0.13 -0.32
CA CYS A 486 -28.52 -1.09 0.68
C CYS A 486 -28.70 -0.51 2.08
N ASP A 487 -29.52 -1.18 2.91
CA ASP A 487 -29.52 -0.94 4.35
C ASP A 487 -28.28 -1.57 4.99
N TRP A 488 -27.29 -0.72 5.30
CA TRP A 488 -26.03 -1.15 5.90
C TRP A 488 -26.20 -1.72 7.31
N PHE A 489 -27.21 -1.28 8.04
CA PHE A 489 -27.43 -1.63 9.44
C PHE A 489 -28.32 -2.87 9.61
N SER A 490 -28.62 -3.58 8.54
CA SER A 490 -29.36 -4.83 8.55
C SER A 490 -28.54 -5.99 7.93
N ASN A 491 -29.04 -7.21 8.06
CA ASN A 491 -28.48 -8.39 7.40
C ASN A 491 -28.99 -8.57 5.95
N GLN A 492 -29.55 -7.53 5.34
CA GLN A 492 -29.96 -7.55 3.95
C GLN A 492 -28.75 -7.80 3.03
N LYS A 493 -28.89 -8.76 2.12
CA LYS A 493 -27.91 -8.98 1.07
C LYS A 493 -28.02 -7.87 0.02
N CYS A 494 -26.95 -7.17 -0.21
CA CYS A 494 -26.87 -6.09 -1.19
C CYS A 494 -26.03 -6.51 -2.38
N GLN A 495 -26.31 -5.91 -3.55
CA GLN A 495 -25.57 -6.21 -4.77
C GLN A 495 -24.14 -5.62 -4.74
N ASN A 496 -23.23 -6.20 -5.51
CA ASN A 496 -21.87 -5.70 -5.73
C ASN A 496 -20.98 -5.52 -4.48
N GLN A 497 -21.36 -6.09 -3.34
CA GLN A 497 -20.61 -5.98 -2.08
C GLN A 497 -19.36 -6.88 -2.02
N HIS A 498 -19.05 -7.63 -3.07
CA HIS A 498 -17.87 -8.50 -3.19
C HIS A 498 -16.80 -7.95 -4.12
N ASN A 499 -17.02 -6.75 -4.69
CA ASN A 499 -16.04 -6.10 -5.57
C ASN A 499 -14.97 -5.38 -4.74
N VAL A 500 -13.72 -5.53 -5.18
CA VAL A 500 -12.53 -4.85 -4.66
C VAL A 500 -11.65 -4.37 -5.82
N ILE A 501 -10.69 -3.49 -5.54
CA ILE A 501 -9.74 -2.97 -6.52
C ILE A 501 -8.36 -3.57 -6.23
N SER A 502 -7.64 -4.03 -7.27
CA SER A 502 -6.25 -4.49 -7.18
C SER A 502 -5.27 -3.31 -7.11
N PHE A 503 -4.00 -3.60 -6.87
CA PHE A 503 -2.93 -2.60 -7.00
C PHE A 503 -2.86 -1.94 -8.39
N GLU A 504 -3.26 -2.65 -9.44
CA GLU A 504 -3.32 -2.11 -10.81
C GLU A 504 -4.56 -1.23 -11.07
N GLY A 505 -5.41 -1.02 -10.08
CA GLY A 505 -6.68 -0.29 -10.22
C GLY A 505 -7.79 -1.09 -10.92
N LYS A 506 -7.62 -2.40 -11.07
CA LYS A 506 -8.61 -3.28 -11.71
C LYS A 506 -9.63 -3.81 -10.71
N HIS A 507 -10.89 -3.85 -11.12
CA HIS A 507 -11.92 -4.51 -10.32
C HIS A 507 -11.71 -6.02 -10.29
N MET A 508 -11.81 -6.61 -9.11
CA MET A 508 -11.70 -8.04 -8.84
C MET A 508 -12.86 -8.51 -7.96
N ASP A 509 -13.20 -9.78 -8.09
CA ASP A 509 -14.13 -10.45 -7.18
C ASP A 509 -13.36 -10.97 -5.96
N PHE A 510 -13.65 -10.42 -4.79
CA PHE A 510 -13.07 -10.83 -3.51
C PHE A 510 -13.18 -12.34 -3.25
N ASN A 511 -14.29 -12.97 -3.65
CA ASN A 511 -14.52 -14.41 -3.42
C ASN A 511 -13.57 -15.32 -4.21
N ARG A 512 -12.89 -14.79 -5.23
CA ARG A 512 -11.91 -15.53 -6.04
C ARG A 512 -10.48 -15.38 -5.55
N LEU A 513 -10.25 -14.57 -4.51
CA LEU A 513 -8.92 -14.39 -3.93
C LEU A 513 -8.55 -15.59 -3.05
N HIS A 514 -7.24 -15.81 -2.90
CA HIS A 514 -6.74 -16.88 -2.04
C HIS A 514 -7.01 -16.59 -0.57
N ASN A 515 -7.23 -17.64 0.21
CA ASN A 515 -7.36 -17.51 1.66
C ASN A 515 -5.97 -17.67 2.31
N ASP A 516 -5.54 -16.63 3.02
CA ASP A 516 -4.27 -16.57 3.77
C ASP A 516 -4.53 -16.51 5.29
N ALA A 517 -5.50 -17.28 5.79
CA ALA A 517 -5.88 -17.28 7.20
C ALA A 517 -4.71 -17.65 8.12
N ILE A 518 -4.78 -17.20 9.38
CA ILE A 518 -3.81 -17.54 10.42
C ILE A 518 -3.84 -19.06 10.65
N HIS A 519 -2.67 -19.69 10.73
CA HIS A 519 -2.55 -21.06 11.20
C HIS A 519 -2.24 -21.03 12.69
N PHE A 520 -3.21 -21.44 13.49
CA PHE A 520 -2.98 -21.75 14.89
C PHE A 520 -2.29 -23.12 14.90
N GLY A 521 -0.95 -23.16 15.04
CA GLY A 521 -0.22 -24.42 15.23
C GLY A 521 -0.82 -25.17 16.42
N LEU A 522 -1.41 -26.33 16.16
CA LEU A 522 -1.82 -27.30 17.17
C LEU A 522 -0.58 -27.99 17.72
#